data_fa076559683e03714bf19ef1faa07261
#
_entry.id   fa076559683e03714bf19ef1faa07261
#
_cell.length_a   1.000
_cell.length_b   1.000
_cell.length_c   1.000
_cell.angle_alpha   90.00
_cell.angle_beta   90.00
_cell.angle_gamma   90.00
#
_symmetry.space_group_name_H-M   'P 1'
#
loop_
_entity.id
_entity.type
_entity.pdbx_description
1 polymer ?
#
loop_
_entity_poly.entity_id
_entity_poly.type
_entity_poly.pdbx_seq_one_letter_code
_entity_poly.pdbx_strand_id
1 'polypeptide(L)'
;LSLHDALPICRSRNLAAYLEESGEVWMSDGVAFTEHKGQKHISYGHLFSNWIRGLANGMACLDALGASKRRRIVMGIDGMSDAVWPMQSGYLPARSRKSGLLVDETERDWPDERRMQLLHRTWNSLRDAFSIEPMTKDEFAHYFKVRR
;
A
#
# COMPACT_ATOMS: atom_id res chain seq x y z
N LEU A 1 0.94 18.97 17.08
CA LEU A 1 1.82 19.14 15.93
C LEU A 1 1.14 18.48 14.72
N SER A 2 0.81 19.28 13.72
CA SER A 2 0.23 18.78 12.47
C SER A 2 1.33 18.07 11.67
N LEU A 3 1.01 16.93 11.07
CA LEU A 3 1.94 16.21 10.17
C LEU A 3 2.46 17.10 9.01
N HIS A 4 1.74 18.16 8.69
CA HIS A 4 2.14 19.14 7.67
C HIS A 4 3.34 20.01 8.06
N ASP A 5 3.58 20.18 9.37
CA ASP A 5 4.68 21.06 9.85
C ASP A 5 6.01 20.32 10.03
N ALA A 6 6.01 19.00 10.00
CA ALA A 6 7.18 18.18 10.31
C ALA A 6 7.88 17.56 9.09
N LEU A 7 7.27 17.59 7.90
CA LEU A 7 7.87 17.01 6.71
C LEU A 7 8.41 18.11 5.80
N PRO A 8 9.75 18.24 5.64
CA PRO A 8 10.27 18.98 4.52
C PRO A 8 9.68 18.37 3.25
N ILE A 9 9.26 19.20 2.28
CA ILE A 9 8.85 18.76 0.94
C ILE A 9 10.08 18.11 0.30
N CYS A 10 10.36 16.89 0.73
CA CYS A 10 11.39 16.07 0.16
C CYS A 10 10.88 15.57 -1.19
N ARG A 11 11.59 15.89 -2.27
CA ARG A 11 11.42 15.25 -3.58
C ARG A 11 11.83 13.77 -3.57
N SER A 12 12.02 13.16 -2.40
CA SER A 12 12.28 11.73 -2.29
C SER A 12 10.98 10.97 -2.59
N ARG A 13 11.07 10.04 -3.49
CA ARG A 13 9.93 9.21 -3.92
C ARG A 13 9.43 8.28 -2.84
N ASN A 14 10.28 7.93 -1.89
CA ASN A 14 9.98 7.06 -0.75
C ASN A 14 10.53 7.68 0.53
N LEU A 15 9.72 7.65 1.58
CA LEU A 15 10.09 8.05 2.92
C LEU A 15 9.86 6.89 3.89
N ALA A 16 10.83 6.65 4.76
CA ALA A 16 10.65 5.81 5.95
C ALA A 16 11.09 6.61 7.17
N ALA A 17 10.31 6.56 8.23
CA ALA A 17 10.59 7.23 9.49
C ALA A 17 10.20 6.34 10.67
N TYR A 18 11.01 6.35 11.72
CA TYR A 18 10.67 5.80 13.02
C TYR A 18 10.42 6.94 14.00
N LEU A 19 9.29 6.89 14.69
CA LEU A 19 8.91 7.86 15.71
C LEU A 19 9.11 7.22 17.07
N GLU A 20 10.20 7.60 17.76
CA GLU A 20 10.59 6.99 19.03
C GLU A 20 9.54 7.18 20.13
N GLU A 21 8.90 8.34 20.19
CA GLU A 21 7.90 8.66 21.20
C GLU A 21 6.64 7.77 21.12
N SER A 22 6.20 7.42 19.92
CA SER A 22 5.01 6.60 19.70
C SER A 22 5.32 5.14 19.39
N GLY A 23 6.57 4.80 19.07
CA GLY A 23 6.98 3.48 18.60
C GLY A 23 6.43 3.14 17.22
N GLU A 24 6.14 4.13 16.38
CA GLU A 24 5.56 3.95 15.07
C GLU A 24 6.63 3.94 13.98
N VAL A 25 6.45 3.07 12.99
CA VAL A 25 7.19 3.08 11.73
C VAL A 25 6.26 3.56 10.62
N TRP A 26 6.64 4.65 9.98
CA TRP A 26 5.93 5.23 8.85
C TRP A 26 6.68 4.98 7.55
N MET A 27 5.95 4.59 6.52
CA MET A 27 6.48 4.47 5.16
C MET A 27 5.52 5.11 4.19
N SER A 28 6.03 5.94 3.30
CA SER A 28 5.23 6.55 2.24
C SER A 28 5.92 6.37 0.88
N ASP A 29 5.10 6.24 -0.15
CA ASP A 29 5.53 6.12 -1.54
C ASP A 29 4.87 7.22 -2.37
N GLY A 30 5.68 8.14 -2.88
CA GLY A 30 5.23 9.24 -3.75
C GLY A 30 5.06 8.84 -5.22
N VAL A 31 5.25 7.57 -5.59
CA VAL A 31 5.19 7.08 -6.99
C VAL A 31 4.00 6.16 -7.23
N ALA A 32 2.99 6.22 -6.36
CA ALA A 32 1.77 5.44 -6.54
C ALA A 32 1.02 5.78 -7.83
N PHE A 33 1.27 6.96 -8.38
CA PHE A 33 0.65 7.44 -9.62
C PHE A 33 1.69 7.93 -10.62
N THR A 34 1.38 7.75 -11.90
CA THR A 34 2.11 8.34 -13.03
C THR A 34 1.15 9.14 -13.88
N GLU A 35 1.63 10.20 -14.51
CA GLU A 35 0.85 10.97 -15.45
C GLU A 35 1.25 10.59 -16.89
N HIS A 36 0.27 10.30 -17.71
CA HIS A 36 0.46 10.06 -19.14
C HIS A 36 -0.65 10.75 -19.93
N LYS A 37 -0.29 11.64 -20.86
CA LYS A 37 -1.21 12.44 -21.69
C LYS A 37 -2.28 13.18 -20.87
N GLY A 38 -1.89 13.79 -19.76
CA GLY A 38 -2.79 14.52 -18.88
C GLY A 38 -3.73 13.64 -18.06
N GLN A 39 -3.52 12.32 -18.06
CA GLN A 39 -4.29 11.37 -17.29
C GLN A 39 -3.45 10.73 -16.19
N LYS A 40 -3.97 10.71 -14.98
CA LYS A 40 -3.34 10.09 -13.83
C LYS A 40 -3.59 8.57 -13.84
N HIS A 41 -2.53 7.78 -13.91
CA HIS A 41 -2.57 6.33 -13.91
C HIS A 41 -2.03 5.78 -12.60
N ILE A 42 -2.69 4.76 -12.03
CA ILE A 42 -2.15 4.06 -10.89
C ILE A 42 -1.01 3.13 -11.31
N SER A 43 0.11 3.24 -10.62
CA SER A 43 1.28 2.35 -10.79
C SER A 43 1.11 1.10 -9.91
N TYR A 44 0.05 0.32 -10.14
CA TYR A 44 -0.40 -0.75 -9.25
C TYR A 44 0.69 -1.80 -8.96
N GLY A 45 1.53 -2.13 -9.94
CA GLY A 45 2.62 -3.10 -9.74
C GLY A 45 3.71 -2.57 -8.82
N HIS A 46 4.07 -1.28 -8.95
CA HIS A 46 5.01 -0.61 -8.07
C HIS A 46 4.44 -0.46 -6.65
N LEU A 47 3.21 0.02 -6.55
CA LEU A 47 2.50 0.17 -5.28
C LEU A 47 2.44 -1.15 -4.51
N PHE A 48 2.04 -2.23 -5.17
CA PHE A 48 1.96 -3.55 -4.55
C PHE A 48 3.32 -4.06 -4.05
N SER A 49 4.37 -3.90 -4.86
CA SER A 49 5.74 -4.26 -4.46
C SER A 49 6.22 -3.45 -3.25
N ASN A 50 5.83 -2.17 -3.17
CA ASN A 50 6.17 -1.33 -2.04
C ASN A 50 5.37 -1.69 -0.78
N TRP A 51 4.12 -2.07 -0.89
CA TRP A 51 3.34 -2.59 0.25
C TRP A 51 3.97 -3.87 0.83
N ILE A 52 4.39 -4.80 -0.03
CA ILE A 52 5.08 -6.03 0.42
C ILE A 52 6.37 -5.69 1.17
N ARG A 53 7.22 -4.88 0.55
CA ARG A 53 8.53 -4.50 1.14
C ARG A 53 8.35 -3.66 2.39
N GLY A 54 7.42 -2.71 2.36
CA GLY A 54 7.12 -1.84 3.49
C GLY A 54 6.66 -2.64 4.71
N LEU A 55 5.74 -3.58 4.50
CA LEU A 55 5.27 -4.45 5.57
C LEU A 55 6.40 -5.32 6.14
N ALA A 56 7.21 -5.96 5.28
CA ALA A 56 8.32 -6.80 5.71
C ALA A 56 9.39 -5.99 6.46
N ASN A 57 9.82 -4.85 5.91
CA ASN A 57 10.85 -4.00 6.50
C ASN A 57 10.36 -3.33 7.79
N GLY A 58 9.11 -2.87 7.83
CA GLY A 58 8.52 -2.29 9.03
C GLY A 58 8.46 -3.29 10.19
N MET A 59 8.05 -4.52 9.90
CA MET A 59 8.02 -5.59 10.90
C MET A 59 9.43 -5.92 11.40
N ALA A 60 10.40 -6.05 10.51
CA ALA A 60 11.81 -6.31 10.87
C ALA A 60 12.40 -5.17 11.72
N CYS A 61 12.11 -3.92 11.37
CA CYS A 61 12.52 -2.76 12.14
C CYS A 61 11.95 -2.80 13.57
N LEU A 62 10.66 -3.03 13.73
CA LEU A 62 10.00 -3.13 15.03
C LEU A 62 10.51 -4.32 15.85
N ASP A 63 10.84 -5.44 15.21
CA ASP A 63 11.46 -6.58 15.90
C ASP A 63 12.86 -6.24 16.40
N ALA A 64 13.67 -5.58 15.58
CA ALA A 64 15.03 -5.16 15.95
C ALA A 64 15.03 -4.14 17.12
N LEU A 65 14.01 -3.32 17.22
CA LEU A 65 13.80 -2.35 18.31
C LEU A 65 13.17 -2.97 19.55
N GLY A 66 12.86 -4.27 19.56
CA GLY A 66 12.23 -4.93 20.70
C GLY A 66 10.78 -4.50 20.96
N ALA A 67 10.11 -3.95 19.95
CA ALA A 67 8.74 -3.49 20.07
C ALA A 67 7.76 -4.63 20.39
N SER A 68 6.61 -4.29 21.00
CA SER A 68 5.54 -5.24 21.31
C SER A 68 5.15 -6.09 20.10
N LYS A 69 4.82 -7.34 20.34
CA LYS A 69 4.28 -8.24 19.30
C LYS A 69 2.85 -7.89 18.88
N ARG A 70 2.10 -7.20 19.74
CA ARG A 70 0.79 -6.66 19.36
C ARG A 70 1.00 -5.36 18.61
N ARG A 71 0.68 -5.37 17.32
CA ARG A 71 0.93 -4.25 16.41
C ARG A 71 -0.31 -3.91 15.62
N ARG A 72 -0.53 -2.61 15.43
CA ARG A 72 -1.51 -2.06 14.51
C ARG A 72 -0.79 -1.78 13.19
N ILE A 73 -1.37 -2.25 12.09
CA ILE A 73 -0.89 -1.96 10.74
C ILE A 73 -1.97 -1.15 10.03
N VAL A 74 -1.57 0.02 9.54
CA VAL A 74 -2.40 0.86 8.69
C VAL A 74 -1.77 0.89 7.31
N MET A 75 -2.53 0.51 6.29
CA MET A 75 -2.08 0.43 4.91
C MET A 75 -3.11 1.07 3.99
N GLY A 76 -2.66 1.88 3.05
CA GLY A 76 -3.61 2.55 2.17
C GLY A 76 -2.96 3.35 1.06
N ILE A 77 -3.79 4.09 0.37
CA ILE A 77 -3.42 5.02 -0.70
C ILE A 77 -4.43 6.16 -0.70
N ASP A 78 -3.95 7.37 -0.91
CA ASP A 78 -4.76 8.56 -1.09
C ASP A 78 -4.54 9.18 -2.47
N GLY A 79 -5.36 10.16 -2.83
CA GLY A 79 -5.26 10.87 -4.10
C GLY A 79 -5.71 10.04 -5.31
N MET A 80 -6.61 9.07 -5.13
CA MET A 80 -7.11 8.20 -6.20
C MET A 80 -8.16 8.86 -7.09
N SER A 81 -8.68 10.03 -6.74
CA SER A 81 -9.70 10.73 -7.55
C SER A 81 -9.25 10.85 -9.00
N ASP A 82 -10.12 10.44 -9.93
CA ASP A 82 -9.89 10.44 -11.37
C ASP A 82 -8.72 9.58 -11.86
N ALA A 83 -8.08 8.85 -10.96
CA ALA A 83 -7.04 7.92 -11.37
C ALA A 83 -7.62 6.78 -12.22
N VAL A 84 -6.80 6.29 -13.13
CA VAL A 84 -7.14 5.24 -14.07
C VAL A 84 -6.28 4.02 -13.81
N TRP A 85 -6.90 2.84 -13.84
CA TRP A 85 -6.19 1.57 -13.87
C TRP A 85 -5.75 1.30 -15.31
N PRO A 86 -4.44 1.17 -15.58
CA PRO A 86 -3.97 0.86 -16.92
C PRO A 86 -4.41 -0.56 -17.32
N MET A 87 -5.35 -0.65 -18.25
CA MET A 87 -5.84 -1.91 -18.82
C MET A 87 -4.99 -2.28 -20.03
N GLN A 88 -4.95 -3.57 -20.36
CA GLN A 88 -4.39 -4.03 -21.63
C GLN A 88 -5.19 -3.45 -22.81
N SER A 89 -4.52 -3.22 -23.95
CA SER A 89 -5.11 -2.59 -25.12
C SER A 89 -6.44 -3.24 -25.53
N GLY A 90 -7.45 -2.42 -25.77
CA GLY A 90 -8.78 -2.86 -26.25
C GLY A 90 -9.92 -2.71 -25.25
N TYR A 91 -9.64 -2.37 -23.99
CA TYR A 91 -10.65 -2.11 -22.97
C TYR A 91 -10.67 -0.64 -22.57
N LEU A 92 -11.86 -0.12 -22.23
CA LEU A 92 -11.96 1.21 -21.62
C LEU A 92 -11.26 1.19 -20.27
N PRO A 93 -10.42 2.20 -19.99
CA PRO A 93 -9.68 2.24 -18.72
C PRO A 93 -10.64 2.38 -17.53
N ALA A 94 -10.48 1.53 -16.54
CA ALA A 94 -11.25 1.60 -15.31
C ALA A 94 -10.84 2.83 -14.49
N ARG A 95 -11.80 3.69 -14.14
CA ARG A 95 -11.57 4.89 -13.31
C ARG A 95 -11.86 4.60 -11.84
N SER A 96 -11.08 5.21 -10.97
CA SER A 96 -11.35 5.10 -9.54
C SER A 96 -12.68 5.78 -9.18
N ARG A 97 -13.47 5.07 -8.37
CA ARG A 97 -14.71 5.58 -7.77
C ARG A 97 -14.49 6.12 -6.35
N LYS A 98 -13.26 6.04 -5.84
CA LYS A 98 -12.87 6.47 -4.49
C LYS A 98 -11.72 7.46 -4.57
N SER A 99 -11.66 8.38 -3.62
CA SER A 99 -10.52 9.31 -3.48
C SER A 99 -9.32 8.65 -2.84
N GLY A 100 -9.53 7.60 -2.03
CA GLY A 100 -8.50 6.84 -1.37
C GLY A 100 -9.07 5.56 -0.75
N LEU A 101 -8.20 4.77 -0.18
CA LEU A 101 -8.57 3.62 0.65
C LEU A 101 -7.63 3.51 1.84
N LEU A 102 -8.13 2.93 2.92
CA LEU A 102 -7.37 2.64 4.12
C LEU A 102 -7.83 1.29 4.67
N VAL A 103 -6.87 0.45 5.03
CA VAL A 103 -7.08 -0.80 5.77
C VAL A 103 -6.32 -0.67 7.09
N ASP A 104 -6.98 -0.98 8.19
CA ASP A 104 -6.48 -0.79 9.55
C ASP A 104 -6.78 -2.04 10.36
N GLU A 105 -5.74 -2.71 10.85
CA GLU A 105 -5.86 -3.94 11.61
C GLU A 105 -4.86 -4.00 12.75
N THR A 106 -5.31 -4.60 13.85
CA THR A 106 -4.48 -4.86 15.02
C THR A 106 -4.47 -6.36 15.29
N GLU A 107 -3.28 -6.93 15.31
CA GLU A 107 -3.07 -8.34 15.61
C GLU A 107 -1.91 -8.53 16.58
N ARG A 108 -1.92 -9.66 17.26
CA ARG A 108 -0.78 -10.17 18.02
C ARG A 108 -0.02 -11.15 17.13
N ASP A 109 1.31 -11.02 17.15
CA ASP A 109 2.18 -11.98 16.44
C ASP A 109 1.83 -12.14 14.95
N TRP A 110 1.95 -11.07 14.18
CA TRP A 110 1.67 -11.05 12.75
C TRP A 110 2.39 -12.17 11.96
N PRO A 111 1.88 -13.41 11.94
CA PRO A 111 2.47 -14.49 11.17
C PRO A 111 2.33 -14.24 9.67
N ASP A 112 3.13 -14.93 8.85
CA ASP A 112 3.15 -14.75 7.39
C ASP A 112 1.76 -14.89 6.77
N GLU A 113 0.97 -15.84 7.25
CA GLU A 113 -0.40 -16.04 6.76
C GLU A 113 -1.28 -14.80 6.98
N ARG A 114 -1.21 -14.17 8.17
CA ARG A 114 -2.00 -12.97 8.47
C ARG A 114 -1.52 -11.77 7.67
N ARG A 115 -0.21 -11.64 7.46
CA ARG A 115 0.37 -10.61 6.58
C ARG A 115 -0.11 -10.78 5.13
N MET A 116 -0.15 -12.01 4.63
CA MET A 116 -0.67 -12.32 3.30
C MET A 116 -2.17 -12.05 3.18
N GLN A 117 -2.96 -12.36 4.22
CA GLN A 117 -4.40 -12.04 4.26
C GLN A 117 -4.63 -10.52 4.23
N LEU A 118 -3.84 -9.73 4.99
CA LEU A 118 -3.91 -8.28 4.97
C LEU A 118 -3.59 -7.72 3.57
N LEU A 119 -2.50 -8.16 2.97
CA LEU A 119 -2.10 -7.75 1.61
C LEU A 119 -3.17 -8.11 0.56
N HIS A 120 -3.72 -9.32 0.61
CA HIS A 120 -4.78 -9.78 -0.28
C HIS A 120 -6.05 -8.91 -0.16
N ARG A 121 -6.46 -8.61 1.07
CA ARG A 121 -7.63 -7.75 1.32
C ARG A 121 -7.40 -6.32 0.85
N THR A 122 -6.24 -5.74 1.15
CA THR A 122 -5.88 -4.39 0.71
C THR A 122 -5.83 -4.32 -0.81
N TRP A 123 -5.27 -5.35 -1.47
CA TRP A 123 -5.25 -5.46 -2.92
C TRP A 123 -6.64 -5.53 -3.54
N ASN A 124 -7.52 -6.36 -2.96
CA ASN A 124 -8.90 -6.46 -3.45
C ASN A 124 -9.71 -5.20 -3.20
N SER A 125 -9.47 -4.49 -2.09
CA SER A 125 -10.06 -3.16 -1.84
C SER A 125 -9.62 -2.13 -2.88
N LEU A 126 -8.36 -2.20 -3.32
CA LEU A 126 -7.86 -1.36 -4.40
C LEU A 126 -8.55 -1.71 -5.74
N ARG A 127 -8.66 -2.99 -6.09
CA ARG A 127 -9.34 -3.44 -7.31
C ARG A 127 -10.81 -3.01 -7.32
N ASP A 128 -11.51 -3.17 -6.20
CA ASP A 128 -12.89 -2.71 -6.03
C ASP A 128 -13.06 -1.21 -6.29
N ALA A 129 -12.11 -0.39 -5.84
CA ALA A 129 -12.13 1.05 -6.09
C ALA A 129 -12.15 1.39 -7.59
N PHE A 130 -11.63 0.53 -8.44
CA PHE A 130 -11.62 0.64 -9.90
C PHE A 130 -12.67 -0.26 -10.59
N SER A 131 -13.59 -0.86 -9.84
CA SER A 131 -14.59 -1.82 -10.37
C SER A 131 -13.98 -3.02 -11.08
N ILE A 132 -12.83 -3.45 -10.62
CA ILE A 132 -12.13 -4.63 -11.12
C ILE A 132 -12.45 -5.81 -10.21
N GLU A 133 -12.74 -6.96 -10.81
CA GLU A 133 -13.05 -8.17 -10.07
C GLU A 133 -11.97 -8.54 -9.05
N PRO A 134 -12.34 -8.91 -7.81
CA PRO A 134 -11.37 -9.32 -6.80
C PRO A 134 -10.63 -10.58 -7.23
N MET A 135 -9.38 -10.71 -6.83
CA MET A 135 -8.61 -11.94 -6.96
C MET A 135 -9.03 -12.95 -5.89
N THR A 136 -9.11 -14.21 -6.28
CA THR A 136 -9.14 -15.32 -5.32
C THR A 136 -7.82 -15.42 -4.54
N LYS A 137 -7.81 -16.18 -3.45
CA LYS A 137 -6.57 -16.41 -2.68
C LYS A 137 -5.49 -17.09 -3.51
N ASP A 138 -5.86 -18.02 -4.37
CA ASP A 138 -4.92 -18.78 -5.19
C ASP A 138 -4.31 -17.92 -6.29
N GLU A 139 -5.13 -17.11 -6.99
CA GLU A 139 -4.65 -16.13 -7.95
C GLU A 139 -3.72 -15.10 -7.31
N PHE A 140 -4.08 -14.60 -6.14
CA PHE A 140 -3.25 -13.67 -5.41
C PHE A 140 -1.92 -14.30 -4.98
N ALA A 141 -1.93 -15.54 -4.46
CA ALA A 141 -0.73 -16.26 -4.07
C ALA A 141 0.20 -16.50 -5.28
N HIS A 142 -0.36 -16.83 -6.45
CA HIS A 142 0.42 -16.94 -7.69
C HIS A 142 1.03 -15.60 -8.10
N TYR A 143 0.24 -14.54 -8.13
CA TYR A 143 0.69 -13.18 -8.44
C TYR A 143 1.80 -12.70 -7.51
N PHE A 144 1.68 -13.02 -6.21
CA PHE A 144 2.67 -12.70 -5.20
C PHE A 144 4.00 -13.42 -5.41
N LYS A 145 3.99 -14.72 -5.78
CA LYS A 145 5.21 -15.49 -6.05
C LYS A 145 6.00 -14.96 -7.24
N VAL A 146 5.32 -14.47 -8.26
CA VAL A 146 5.94 -13.94 -9.49
C VAL A 146 6.59 -12.56 -9.23
N ARG A 147 6.20 -11.85 -8.17
CA ARG A 147 6.68 -10.49 -7.87
C ARG A 147 7.61 -10.38 -6.66
N ARG A 148 7.93 -11.49 -6.02
CA ARG A 148 9.01 -11.58 -5.02
C ARG A 148 10.36 -11.67 -5.71
#